data_9acbb2eac76a132319b95cf9abe2586a
#
_entry.id   9acbb2eac76a132319b95cf9abe2586a
#
_cell.length_a   1.000
_cell.length_b   1.000
_cell.length_c   1.000
_cell.angle_alpha   90.00
_cell.angle_beta   90.00
_cell.angle_gamma   90.00
#
_symmetry.space_group_name_H-M   'P 1'
#
loop_
_entity.id
_entity.type
_entity.pdbx_description
1 polymer ?
#
loop_
_entity_poly.entity_id
_entity_poly.type
_entity_poly.pdbx_seq_one_letter_code
_entity_poly.pdbx_strand_id
1 'polypeptide(L)'
;MRKKRILLASPHMSEAGYEQAFVKEAFDTNWIAPLGANVDGFEQELADHVGAKHVAALSSGTAAIHLALKAAGVTKGDQVICQSLTFAATVNPILYQGAAPIFVDSDAETWNMSPVHLRAALEKYPKAKAVIVVHLYGLAANLAEIMQICQEYQVTLIEDAAESLGTTYQGKYTGTFGDYGIYSFNGNKIITTSGGGALISDDPLKIEKVKFWATQSRENERHYQHLEIGYNYRMSNILAGIGRGQLKVLNERIQKKRAIYQFYQEELSEFPNIQFMPENS
;
A
#
# COMPACT_ATOMS: atom_id res chain seq x y z
N MET A 1 0.35 39.91 12.41
CA MET A 1 0.26 38.50 12.79
C MET A 1 0.58 37.63 11.58
N ARG A 2 1.55 36.71 11.62
CA ARG A 2 1.75 35.73 10.53
C ARG A 2 0.52 34.81 10.50
N LYS A 3 -0.21 34.76 9.36
CA LYS A 3 -1.30 33.81 9.19
C LYS A 3 -0.78 32.39 9.42
N LYS A 4 -1.43 31.62 10.31
CA LYS A 4 -1.06 30.20 10.54
C LYS A 4 -1.26 29.44 9.22
N ARG A 5 -0.22 28.77 8.75
CA ARG A 5 -0.30 27.95 7.51
C ARG A 5 -1.21 26.75 7.77
N ILE A 6 -2.17 26.56 6.90
CA ILE A 6 -3.01 25.35 6.87
C ILE A 6 -2.31 24.35 5.95
N LEU A 7 -2.00 23.17 6.48
CA LEU A 7 -1.41 22.07 5.71
C LEU A 7 -2.50 21.18 5.15
N LEU A 8 -2.30 20.67 3.93
CA LEU A 8 -3.26 19.77 3.27
C LEU A 8 -3.39 18.44 4.02
N ALA A 9 -2.26 17.84 4.37
CA ALA A 9 -2.19 16.63 5.16
C ALA A 9 -0.99 16.71 6.09
N SER A 10 -1.21 16.50 7.38
CA SER A 10 -0.16 16.47 8.39
C SER A 10 -0.35 15.23 9.27
N PRO A 11 0.74 14.63 9.76
CA PRO A 11 0.64 13.52 10.69
C PRO A 11 -0.02 13.97 11.99
N HIS A 12 -0.82 13.10 12.58
CA HIS A 12 -1.47 13.30 13.86
C HIS A 12 -1.24 12.08 14.75
N MET A 13 -0.61 12.28 15.88
CA MET A 13 -0.41 11.24 16.89
C MET A 13 -1.68 11.04 17.73
N SER A 14 -1.79 9.88 18.36
CA SER A 14 -2.89 9.59 19.28
C SER A 14 -2.84 10.51 20.50
N GLU A 15 -3.99 10.98 20.98
CA GLU A 15 -4.07 11.77 22.21
C GLU A 15 -3.67 10.94 23.45
N ALA A 16 -3.89 9.63 23.39
CA ALA A 16 -3.52 8.70 24.46
C ALA A 16 -2.02 8.34 24.49
N GLY A 17 -1.22 8.79 23.51
CA GLY A 17 0.23 8.55 23.47
C GLY A 17 0.62 7.08 23.22
N TYR A 18 -0.22 6.32 22.53
CA TYR A 18 0.07 4.90 22.25
C TYR A 18 1.39 4.69 21.53
N GLU A 19 1.73 5.55 20.57
CA GLU A 19 2.97 5.49 19.81
C GLU A 19 4.19 5.62 20.71
N GLN A 20 4.12 6.58 21.67
CA GLN A 20 5.21 6.84 22.61
C GLN A 20 5.46 5.65 23.53
N ALA A 21 4.40 4.93 23.94
CA ALA A 21 4.52 3.74 24.78
C ALA A 21 5.30 2.62 24.06
N PHE A 22 4.96 2.32 22.81
CA PHE A 22 5.66 1.29 22.03
C PHE A 22 7.09 1.70 21.65
N VAL A 23 7.32 2.98 21.34
CA VAL A 23 8.67 3.50 21.08
C VAL A 23 9.52 3.40 22.35
N LYS A 24 8.95 3.78 23.50
CA LYS A 24 9.64 3.67 24.80
C LYS A 24 10.02 2.21 25.10
N GLU A 25 9.13 1.26 24.87
CA GLU A 25 9.40 -0.18 25.04
C GLU A 25 10.61 -0.64 24.19
N ALA A 26 10.70 -0.17 22.93
CA ALA A 26 11.84 -0.50 22.07
C ALA A 26 13.18 0.03 22.65
N PHE A 27 13.17 1.22 23.26
CA PHE A 27 14.35 1.77 23.94
C PHE A 27 14.64 1.04 25.25
N ASP A 28 13.65 0.79 26.09
CA ASP A 28 13.82 0.12 27.39
C ASP A 28 14.38 -1.30 27.22
N THR A 29 13.98 -1.98 26.15
CA THR A 29 14.46 -3.33 25.81
C THR A 29 15.76 -3.32 25.00
N ASN A 30 16.27 -2.14 24.65
CA ASN A 30 17.43 -1.92 23.79
C ASN A 30 17.31 -2.62 22.42
N TRP A 31 16.06 -2.66 21.87
CA TRP A 31 15.76 -3.35 20.62
C TRP A 31 15.45 -2.35 19.49
N ILE A 32 16.49 -1.64 19.04
CA ILE A 32 16.43 -0.61 18.00
C ILE A 32 17.06 -1.16 16.71
N ALA A 33 16.33 -2.02 16.01
CA ALA A 33 16.79 -2.75 14.83
C ALA A 33 15.62 -2.95 13.84
N PRO A 34 15.86 -3.37 12.60
CA PRO A 34 14.79 -3.69 11.63
C PRO A 34 14.16 -5.07 11.88
N LEU A 35 14.03 -5.46 13.10
CA LEU A 35 13.36 -6.67 13.61
C LEU A 35 13.03 -6.43 15.10
N GLY A 36 12.07 -7.17 15.64
CA GLY A 36 11.69 -7.11 17.07
C GLY A 36 10.19 -7.18 17.29
N ALA A 37 9.81 -7.19 18.57
CA ALA A 37 8.45 -7.41 19.02
C ALA A 37 7.41 -6.44 18.42
N ASN A 38 7.80 -5.18 18.15
CA ASN A 38 6.90 -4.24 17.50
C ASN A 38 6.72 -4.54 16.02
N VAL A 39 7.75 -5.03 15.32
CA VAL A 39 7.61 -5.43 13.91
C VAL A 39 6.66 -6.61 13.80
N ASP A 40 6.85 -7.64 14.62
CA ASP A 40 6.00 -8.83 14.64
C ASP A 40 4.56 -8.48 15.05
N GLY A 41 4.41 -7.65 16.09
CA GLY A 41 3.12 -7.17 16.56
C GLY A 41 2.39 -6.32 15.51
N PHE A 42 3.09 -5.44 14.81
CA PHE A 42 2.48 -4.61 13.77
C PHE A 42 2.03 -5.44 12.56
N GLU A 43 2.83 -6.42 12.14
CA GLU A 43 2.45 -7.35 11.07
C GLU A 43 1.17 -8.13 11.43
N GLN A 44 1.10 -8.65 12.66
CA GLN A 44 -0.08 -9.40 13.13
C GLN A 44 -1.31 -8.49 13.30
N GLU A 45 -1.16 -7.34 13.97
CA GLU A 45 -2.25 -6.40 14.21
C GLU A 45 -2.82 -5.83 12.90
N LEU A 46 -1.97 -5.57 11.90
CA LEU A 46 -2.41 -5.17 10.57
C LEU A 46 -3.12 -6.31 9.84
N ALA A 47 -2.58 -7.53 9.89
CA ALA A 47 -3.21 -8.71 9.31
C ALA A 47 -4.62 -8.93 9.86
N ASP A 48 -4.76 -8.89 11.18
CA ASP A 48 -6.06 -9.05 11.88
C ASP A 48 -7.04 -7.94 11.48
N HIS A 49 -6.54 -6.69 11.38
CA HIS A 49 -7.39 -5.55 11.04
C HIS A 49 -7.98 -5.64 9.64
N VAL A 50 -7.18 -6.02 8.64
CA VAL A 50 -7.62 -6.06 7.23
C VAL A 50 -8.11 -7.43 6.78
N GLY A 51 -8.01 -8.46 7.64
CA GLY A 51 -8.39 -9.83 7.31
C GLY A 51 -7.41 -10.50 6.32
N ALA A 52 -6.15 -10.07 6.29
CA ALA A 52 -5.10 -10.71 5.50
C ALA A 52 -4.48 -11.88 6.27
N LYS A 53 -3.92 -12.87 5.56
CA LYS A 53 -3.27 -14.00 6.24
C LYS A 53 -1.81 -13.70 6.62
N HIS A 54 -1.08 -13.03 5.75
CA HIS A 54 0.34 -12.79 5.94
C HIS A 54 0.73 -11.36 5.54
N VAL A 55 1.59 -10.76 6.35
CA VAL A 55 2.07 -9.37 6.18
C VAL A 55 3.59 -9.33 6.29
N ALA A 56 4.20 -8.49 5.49
CA ALA A 56 5.59 -8.07 5.63
C ALA A 56 5.66 -6.55 5.83
N ALA A 57 6.07 -6.10 7.00
CA ALA A 57 6.31 -4.68 7.29
C ALA A 57 7.62 -4.23 6.64
N LEU A 58 7.56 -3.17 5.84
CA LEU A 58 8.63 -2.70 4.98
C LEU A 58 8.91 -1.20 5.18
N SER A 59 10.02 -0.73 4.66
CA SER A 59 10.49 0.65 4.82
C SER A 59 9.64 1.70 4.09
N SER A 60 8.84 1.31 3.10
CA SER A 60 7.93 2.19 2.36
C SER A 60 6.95 1.40 1.50
N GLY A 61 5.85 2.03 1.06
CA GLY A 61 4.96 1.48 0.03
C GLY A 61 5.68 1.22 -1.30
N THR A 62 6.63 2.09 -1.67
CA THR A 62 7.47 1.90 -2.86
C THR A 62 8.30 0.61 -2.79
N ALA A 63 8.89 0.32 -1.62
CA ALA A 63 9.62 -0.92 -1.38
C ALA A 63 8.68 -2.14 -1.45
N ALA A 64 7.45 -2.00 -0.97
CA ALA A 64 6.43 -3.04 -1.04
C ALA A 64 6.03 -3.34 -2.50
N ILE A 65 5.76 -2.32 -3.32
CA ILE A 65 5.47 -2.49 -4.76
C ILE A 65 6.65 -3.15 -5.48
N HIS A 66 7.88 -2.71 -5.19
CA HIS A 66 9.08 -3.28 -5.80
C HIS A 66 9.21 -4.78 -5.49
N LEU A 67 9.02 -5.18 -4.24
CA LEU A 67 9.10 -6.59 -3.84
C LEU A 67 7.89 -7.40 -4.34
N ALA A 68 6.70 -6.81 -4.49
CA ALA A 68 5.55 -7.45 -5.12
C ALA A 68 5.82 -7.78 -6.58
N LEU A 69 6.38 -6.82 -7.34
CA LEU A 69 6.78 -7.04 -8.74
C LEU A 69 7.85 -8.14 -8.86
N LYS A 70 8.87 -8.10 -7.97
CA LYS A 70 9.88 -9.17 -7.93
C LYS A 70 9.26 -10.53 -7.61
N ALA A 71 8.30 -10.60 -6.67
CA ALA A 71 7.59 -11.82 -6.30
C ALA A 71 6.62 -12.31 -7.40
N ALA A 72 6.08 -11.39 -8.20
CA ALA A 72 5.31 -11.70 -9.41
C ALA A 72 6.19 -12.19 -10.57
N GLY A 73 7.50 -12.27 -10.40
CA GLY A 73 8.46 -12.72 -11.42
C GLY A 73 8.70 -11.69 -12.53
N VAL A 74 8.46 -10.41 -12.25
CA VAL A 74 8.74 -9.33 -13.21
C VAL A 74 10.25 -9.11 -13.29
N THR A 75 10.77 -9.13 -14.51
CA THR A 75 12.19 -8.99 -14.83
C THR A 75 12.42 -8.00 -15.97
N LYS A 76 13.69 -7.77 -16.31
CA LYS A 76 14.08 -6.89 -17.40
C LYS A 76 13.43 -7.28 -18.73
N GLY A 77 12.76 -6.34 -19.36
CA GLY A 77 12.09 -6.49 -20.65
C GLY A 77 10.63 -6.93 -20.54
N ASP A 78 10.15 -7.30 -19.35
CA ASP A 78 8.73 -7.57 -19.11
C ASP A 78 7.89 -6.29 -19.19
N GLN A 79 6.57 -6.46 -19.27
CA GLN A 79 5.60 -5.37 -19.30
C GLN A 79 4.68 -5.49 -18.09
N VAL A 80 4.37 -4.33 -17.50
CA VAL A 80 3.44 -4.21 -16.36
C VAL A 80 2.41 -3.13 -16.70
N ILE A 81 1.13 -3.48 -16.61
CA ILE A 81 0.03 -2.54 -16.85
C ILE A 81 -0.26 -1.79 -15.56
N CYS A 82 -0.40 -0.47 -15.63
CA CYS A 82 -0.76 0.38 -14.51
C CYS A 82 -1.61 1.57 -14.98
N GLN A 83 -2.36 2.19 -14.07
CA GLN A 83 -3.12 3.41 -14.41
C GLN A 83 -2.21 4.62 -14.53
N SER A 84 -2.61 5.59 -15.37
CA SER A 84 -1.87 6.84 -15.60
C SER A 84 -2.11 7.85 -14.47
N LEU A 85 -3.31 7.90 -13.91
CA LEU A 85 -3.65 8.77 -12.78
C LEU A 85 -3.26 8.08 -11.46
N THR A 86 -2.04 8.30 -11.02
CA THR A 86 -1.48 7.72 -9.80
C THR A 86 -0.26 8.49 -9.32
N PHE A 87 0.18 8.20 -8.11
CA PHE A 87 1.46 8.67 -7.60
C PHE A 87 2.63 7.90 -8.27
N ALA A 88 3.74 8.58 -8.52
CA ALA A 88 4.90 8.02 -9.23
C ALA A 88 5.46 6.72 -8.61
N ALA A 89 5.22 6.50 -7.32
CA ALA A 89 5.67 5.28 -6.64
C ALA A 89 5.00 3.99 -7.14
N THR A 90 3.83 4.07 -7.78
CA THR A 90 3.20 2.93 -8.46
C THR A 90 4.02 2.49 -9.67
N VAL A 91 4.64 3.43 -10.37
CA VAL A 91 5.31 3.22 -11.67
C VAL A 91 6.82 2.99 -11.52
N ASN A 92 7.48 3.78 -10.67
CA ASN A 92 8.94 3.73 -10.54
C ASN A 92 9.50 2.32 -10.27
N PRO A 93 8.88 1.49 -9.41
CA PRO A 93 9.36 0.13 -9.18
C PRO A 93 9.32 -0.80 -10.39
N ILE A 94 8.45 -0.54 -11.38
CA ILE A 94 8.45 -1.24 -12.67
C ILE A 94 9.78 -1.00 -13.37
N LEU A 95 10.24 0.26 -13.38
CA LEU A 95 11.52 0.64 -13.96
C LEU A 95 12.71 0.09 -13.16
N TYR A 96 12.58 -0.06 -11.82
CA TYR A 96 13.63 -0.68 -11.00
C TYR A 96 13.88 -2.14 -11.41
N GLN A 97 12.84 -2.87 -11.85
CA GLN A 97 12.95 -4.21 -12.39
C GLN A 97 13.47 -4.24 -13.83
N GLY A 98 13.67 -3.08 -14.48
CA GLY A 98 14.02 -3.00 -15.89
C GLY A 98 12.85 -3.37 -16.82
N ALA A 99 11.64 -3.39 -16.30
CA ALA A 99 10.41 -3.64 -17.06
C ALA A 99 9.83 -2.33 -17.62
N ALA A 100 8.89 -2.46 -18.56
CA ALA A 100 8.22 -1.33 -19.20
C ALA A 100 6.81 -1.14 -18.63
N PRO A 101 6.44 0.07 -18.14
CA PRO A 101 5.07 0.37 -17.76
C PRO A 101 4.21 0.55 -19.01
N ILE A 102 3.02 -0.06 -19.00
CA ILE A 102 1.97 0.16 -19.99
C ILE A 102 0.85 0.92 -19.27
N PHE A 103 0.64 2.16 -19.66
CA PHE A 103 -0.35 3.01 -19.04
C PHE A 103 -1.74 2.77 -19.63
N VAL A 104 -2.74 2.68 -18.76
CA VAL A 104 -4.15 2.69 -19.11
C VAL A 104 -4.83 3.90 -18.46
N ASP A 105 -5.88 4.38 -19.12
CA ASP A 105 -6.61 5.54 -18.65
C ASP A 105 -7.60 5.19 -17.53
N SER A 106 -8.07 6.23 -16.87
CA SER A 106 -9.00 6.15 -15.77
C SER A 106 -10.43 6.00 -16.26
N ASP A 107 -11.24 5.38 -15.43
CA ASP A 107 -12.69 5.40 -15.49
C ASP A 107 -13.20 6.77 -15.02
N ALA A 108 -14.16 7.34 -15.75
CA ALA A 108 -14.71 8.66 -15.42
C ALA A 108 -15.55 8.67 -14.13
N GLU A 109 -16.11 7.52 -13.75
CA GLU A 109 -16.95 7.40 -12.56
C GLU A 109 -16.14 7.20 -11.28
N THR A 110 -15.03 6.46 -11.36
CA THR A 110 -14.21 6.12 -10.19
C THR A 110 -12.87 6.84 -10.13
N TRP A 111 -12.42 7.42 -11.24
CA TRP A 111 -11.07 7.98 -11.46
C TRP A 111 -9.94 6.94 -11.32
N ASN A 112 -10.28 5.70 -11.05
CA ASN A 112 -9.36 4.58 -10.98
C ASN A 112 -9.23 3.88 -12.35
N MET A 113 -8.46 2.81 -12.42
CA MET A 113 -8.23 2.06 -13.65
C MET A 113 -9.55 1.66 -14.34
N SER A 114 -9.71 2.03 -15.61
CA SER A 114 -10.84 1.60 -16.42
C SER A 114 -10.74 0.13 -16.79
N PRO A 115 -11.73 -0.72 -16.44
CA PRO A 115 -11.75 -2.12 -16.85
C PRO A 115 -11.74 -2.31 -18.37
N VAL A 116 -12.44 -1.43 -19.10
CA VAL A 116 -12.48 -1.44 -20.59
C VAL A 116 -11.08 -1.21 -21.17
N HIS A 117 -10.35 -0.21 -20.63
CA HIS A 117 -9.00 0.07 -21.10
C HIS A 117 -8.00 -0.99 -20.64
N LEU A 118 -8.21 -1.61 -19.47
CA LEU A 118 -7.40 -2.75 -19.02
C LEU A 118 -7.53 -3.92 -19.99
N ARG A 119 -8.76 -4.29 -20.39
CA ARG A 119 -9.00 -5.37 -21.35
C ARG A 119 -8.31 -5.08 -22.70
N ALA A 120 -8.49 -3.89 -23.26
CA ALA A 120 -7.84 -3.48 -24.50
C ALA A 120 -6.30 -3.50 -24.39
N ALA A 121 -5.75 -3.13 -23.24
CA ALA A 121 -4.31 -3.20 -22.99
C ALA A 121 -3.81 -4.65 -22.95
N LEU A 122 -4.53 -5.57 -22.29
CA LEU A 122 -4.17 -6.99 -22.24
C LEU A 122 -4.31 -7.69 -23.59
N GLU A 123 -5.31 -7.32 -24.42
CA GLU A 123 -5.40 -7.79 -25.81
C GLU A 123 -4.17 -7.36 -26.62
N LYS A 124 -3.72 -6.14 -26.46
CA LYS A 124 -2.55 -5.60 -27.16
C LYS A 124 -1.22 -6.11 -26.60
N TYR A 125 -1.16 -6.36 -25.31
CA TYR A 125 0.05 -6.77 -24.57
C TYR A 125 -0.21 -8.10 -23.80
N PRO A 126 -0.51 -9.21 -24.49
CA PRO A 126 -0.95 -10.46 -23.86
C PRO A 126 0.14 -11.16 -23.00
N LYS A 127 1.36 -10.66 -23.03
CA LYS A 127 2.49 -11.14 -22.23
C LYS A 127 2.79 -10.26 -21.02
N ALA A 128 1.92 -9.29 -20.71
CA ALA A 128 2.07 -8.50 -19.50
C ALA A 128 2.13 -9.42 -18.27
N LYS A 129 3.10 -9.17 -17.38
CA LYS A 129 3.37 -10.03 -16.20
C LYS A 129 2.51 -9.69 -15.01
N ALA A 130 2.15 -8.42 -14.87
CA ALA A 130 1.33 -7.95 -13.75
C ALA A 130 0.48 -6.76 -14.17
N VAL A 131 -0.59 -6.56 -13.42
CA VAL A 131 -1.43 -5.36 -13.41
C VAL A 131 -1.30 -4.74 -12.03
N ILE A 132 -1.04 -3.43 -11.96
CA ILE A 132 -1.08 -2.67 -10.70
C ILE A 132 -2.31 -1.76 -10.76
N VAL A 133 -3.32 -2.08 -9.96
CA VAL A 133 -4.49 -1.22 -9.74
C VAL A 133 -4.28 -0.36 -8.52
N VAL A 134 -4.67 0.91 -8.59
CA VAL A 134 -4.58 1.86 -7.46
C VAL A 134 -5.99 2.15 -6.96
N HIS A 135 -6.14 2.32 -5.67
CA HIS A 135 -7.36 2.82 -5.03
C HIS A 135 -7.15 4.29 -4.66
N LEU A 136 -7.26 5.14 -5.68
CA LEU A 136 -6.88 6.55 -5.59
C LEU A 136 -7.74 7.29 -4.56
N TYR A 137 -7.09 8.08 -3.71
CA TYR A 137 -7.70 8.90 -2.65
C TYR A 137 -8.64 8.14 -1.71
N GLY A 138 -8.52 6.81 -1.63
CA GLY A 138 -9.34 5.99 -0.77
C GLY A 138 -10.61 5.44 -1.42
N LEU A 139 -10.85 5.70 -2.71
CA LEU A 139 -11.95 5.09 -3.45
C LEU A 139 -11.50 3.77 -4.07
N ALA A 140 -12.27 2.70 -3.82
CA ALA A 140 -12.00 1.41 -4.44
C ALA A 140 -12.20 1.46 -5.96
N ALA A 141 -11.27 0.87 -6.73
CA ALA A 141 -11.49 0.60 -8.15
C ALA A 141 -12.62 -0.43 -8.34
N ASN A 142 -13.10 -0.60 -9.57
CA ASN A 142 -14.06 -1.66 -9.90
C ASN A 142 -13.39 -3.04 -9.85
N LEU A 143 -13.12 -3.51 -8.64
CA LEU A 143 -12.34 -4.73 -8.39
C LEU A 143 -12.99 -5.98 -8.97
N ALA A 144 -14.31 -6.08 -8.93
CA ALA A 144 -15.01 -7.28 -9.45
C ALA A 144 -14.66 -7.52 -10.93
N GLU A 145 -14.75 -6.48 -11.75
CA GLU A 145 -14.49 -6.55 -13.18
C GLU A 145 -12.99 -6.66 -13.47
N ILE A 146 -12.15 -5.91 -12.75
CA ILE A 146 -10.69 -5.98 -12.90
C ILE A 146 -10.15 -7.37 -12.54
N MET A 147 -10.61 -7.97 -11.45
CA MET A 147 -10.24 -9.33 -11.05
C MET A 147 -10.66 -10.37 -12.09
N GLN A 148 -11.88 -10.26 -12.61
CA GLN A 148 -12.35 -11.14 -13.67
C GLN A 148 -11.45 -11.06 -14.91
N ILE A 149 -11.10 -9.84 -15.34
CA ILE A 149 -10.19 -9.64 -16.48
C ILE A 149 -8.81 -10.24 -16.19
N CYS A 150 -8.23 -9.97 -15.01
CA CYS A 150 -6.93 -10.53 -14.64
C CYS A 150 -6.94 -12.06 -14.61
N GLN A 151 -8.04 -12.67 -14.17
CA GLN A 151 -8.21 -14.12 -14.18
C GLN A 151 -8.32 -14.69 -15.60
N GLU A 152 -9.09 -14.05 -16.49
CA GLU A 152 -9.22 -14.44 -17.89
C GLU A 152 -7.87 -14.46 -18.61
N TYR A 153 -7.03 -13.47 -18.35
CA TYR A 153 -5.69 -13.34 -18.96
C TYR A 153 -4.57 -14.01 -18.15
N GLN A 154 -4.88 -14.62 -17.00
CA GLN A 154 -3.91 -15.26 -16.10
C GLN A 154 -2.73 -14.33 -15.72
N VAL A 155 -3.04 -13.06 -15.47
CA VAL A 155 -2.05 -12.03 -15.11
C VAL A 155 -2.13 -11.72 -13.61
N THR A 156 -0.99 -11.56 -12.96
CA THR A 156 -0.90 -11.22 -11.54
C THR A 156 -1.51 -9.84 -11.26
N LEU A 157 -2.39 -9.77 -10.27
CA LEU A 157 -2.99 -8.51 -9.79
C LEU A 157 -2.29 -8.02 -8.52
N ILE A 158 -1.79 -6.79 -8.56
CA ILE A 158 -1.20 -6.07 -7.43
C ILE A 158 -2.11 -4.89 -7.12
N GLU A 159 -2.55 -4.77 -5.86
CA GLU A 159 -3.34 -3.64 -5.40
C GLU A 159 -2.43 -2.62 -4.71
N ASP A 160 -2.30 -1.44 -5.27
CA ASP A 160 -1.72 -0.28 -4.60
C ASP A 160 -2.81 0.39 -3.74
N ALA A 161 -2.95 -0.10 -2.52
CA ALA A 161 -3.86 0.40 -1.50
C ALA A 161 -3.20 1.44 -0.56
N ALA A 162 -2.13 2.10 -1.03
CA ALA A 162 -1.37 3.09 -0.25
C ALA A 162 -2.22 4.27 0.25
N GLU A 163 -3.39 4.50 -0.32
CA GLU A 163 -4.31 5.59 0.03
C GLU A 163 -5.67 5.10 0.54
N SER A 164 -5.87 3.78 0.64
CA SER A 164 -7.18 3.19 0.91
C SER A 164 -7.23 2.30 2.15
N LEU A 165 -6.27 2.40 3.07
CA LEU A 165 -6.36 1.66 4.34
C LEU A 165 -7.63 2.08 5.10
N GLY A 166 -8.50 1.11 5.35
CA GLY A 166 -9.82 1.31 5.95
C GLY A 166 -10.97 1.38 4.94
N THR A 167 -10.69 1.43 3.63
CA THR A 167 -11.70 1.32 2.58
C THR A 167 -12.10 -0.13 2.37
N THR A 168 -13.39 -0.36 2.21
CA THR A 168 -13.92 -1.68 1.87
C THR A 168 -14.59 -1.66 0.49
N TYR A 169 -14.52 -2.78 -0.19
CA TYR A 169 -15.26 -3.09 -1.40
C TYR A 169 -16.03 -4.39 -1.17
N GLN A 170 -17.35 -4.36 -1.31
CA GLN A 170 -18.22 -5.51 -1.03
C GLN A 170 -17.93 -6.17 0.35
N GLY A 171 -17.69 -5.35 1.37
CA GLY A 171 -17.47 -5.81 2.74
C GLY A 171 -16.08 -6.37 3.06
N LYS A 172 -15.13 -6.35 2.11
CA LYS A 172 -13.75 -6.78 2.29
C LYS A 172 -12.80 -5.60 2.06
N TYR A 173 -11.73 -5.49 2.84
CA TYR A 173 -10.78 -4.38 2.72
C TYR A 173 -10.03 -4.40 1.38
N THR A 174 -9.88 -3.22 0.74
CA THR A 174 -9.00 -3.04 -0.42
C THR A 174 -7.56 -3.41 -0.03
N GLY A 175 -6.81 -3.92 -0.99
CA GLY A 175 -5.47 -4.50 -0.76
C GLY A 175 -5.51 -5.99 -0.42
N THR A 176 -6.71 -6.62 -0.30
CA THR A 176 -6.83 -8.04 0.04
C THR A 176 -7.49 -8.88 -1.07
N PHE A 177 -7.72 -8.31 -2.24
CA PHE A 177 -8.38 -8.97 -3.37
C PHE A 177 -7.40 -9.57 -4.38
N GLY A 178 -6.29 -8.87 -4.64
CA GLY A 178 -5.24 -9.30 -5.56
C GLY A 178 -4.30 -10.36 -4.99
N ASP A 179 -3.31 -10.76 -5.78
CA ASP A 179 -2.22 -11.65 -5.35
C ASP A 179 -1.35 -10.99 -4.29
N TYR A 180 -1.20 -9.67 -4.37
CA TYR A 180 -0.46 -8.81 -3.47
C TYR A 180 -1.20 -7.52 -3.21
N GLY A 181 -1.22 -7.07 -1.97
CA GLY A 181 -1.69 -5.76 -1.58
C GLY A 181 -0.61 -4.93 -0.91
N ILE A 182 -0.64 -3.63 -1.15
CA ILE A 182 0.36 -2.70 -0.63
C ILE A 182 -0.33 -1.62 0.20
N TYR A 183 0.16 -1.40 1.42
CA TYR A 183 -0.18 -0.24 2.23
C TYR A 183 1.03 0.67 2.41
N SER A 184 0.77 1.95 2.63
CA SER A 184 1.79 2.96 2.91
C SER A 184 1.49 3.69 4.22
N PHE A 185 2.55 3.92 4.98
CA PHE A 185 2.50 4.65 6.25
C PHE A 185 3.42 5.88 6.21
N ASN A 186 3.52 6.51 5.03
CA ASN A 186 4.24 7.78 4.90
C ASN A 186 3.53 8.89 5.68
N GLY A 187 4.21 10.00 5.94
CA GLY A 187 3.74 11.08 6.80
C GLY A 187 2.38 11.69 6.47
N ASN A 188 1.95 11.61 5.20
CA ASN A 188 0.67 12.14 4.72
C ASN A 188 -0.47 11.11 4.63
N LYS A 189 -0.23 9.84 4.97
CA LYS A 189 -1.25 8.79 4.90
C LYS A 189 -2.22 8.87 6.08
N ILE A 190 -3.32 8.10 6.02
CA ILE A 190 -4.37 8.14 7.06
C ILE A 190 -3.84 7.82 8.46
N ILE A 191 -2.88 6.91 8.53
CA ILE A 191 -1.99 6.69 9.69
C ILE A 191 -0.55 6.67 9.21
N THR A 192 0.40 6.99 10.08
CA THR A 192 1.80 7.11 9.70
C THR A 192 2.74 6.40 10.67
N THR A 193 3.85 5.92 10.11
CA THR A 193 5.03 5.49 10.88
C THR A 193 6.23 6.41 10.63
N SER A 194 6.01 7.68 10.24
CA SER A 194 7.01 8.59 9.66
C SER A 194 7.37 8.20 8.22
N GLY A 195 7.85 7.01 8.02
CA GLY A 195 8.03 6.31 6.76
C GLY A 195 7.81 4.83 6.98
N GLY A 196 7.13 4.18 6.07
CA GLY A 196 6.82 2.76 6.18
C GLY A 196 5.85 2.29 5.10
N GLY A 197 5.72 0.99 4.99
CA GLY A 197 4.78 0.31 4.14
C GLY A 197 4.57 -1.13 4.59
N ALA A 198 3.63 -1.80 3.97
CA ALA A 198 3.43 -3.23 4.14
C ALA A 198 3.06 -3.88 2.82
N LEU A 199 3.49 -5.10 2.64
CA LEU A 199 3.05 -6.00 1.59
C LEU A 199 2.27 -7.14 2.23
N ILE A 200 1.09 -7.41 1.69
CA ILE A 200 0.23 -8.50 2.14
C ILE A 200 -0.02 -9.51 1.02
N SER A 201 -0.20 -10.76 1.39
CA SER A 201 -0.61 -11.85 0.50
C SER A 201 -1.22 -12.98 1.31
N ASP A 202 -2.08 -13.76 0.69
CA ASP A 202 -2.63 -14.98 1.30
C ASP A 202 -1.67 -16.18 1.20
N ASP A 203 -0.59 -16.05 0.44
CA ASP A 203 0.42 -17.09 0.26
C ASP A 203 1.63 -16.87 1.20
N PRO A 204 1.84 -17.76 2.18
CA PRO A 204 2.93 -17.64 3.15
C PRO A 204 4.31 -17.66 2.48
N LEU A 205 4.49 -18.46 1.44
CA LEU A 205 5.78 -18.59 0.76
C LEU A 205 6.19 -17.30 0.05
N LYS A 206 5.21 -16.58 -0.50
CA LYS A 206 5.42 -15.27 -1.10
C LYS A 206 5.89 -14.26 -0.05
N ILE A 207 5.26 -14.22 1.11
CA ILE A 207 5.64 -13.29 2.19
C ILE A 207 6.98 -13.65 2.82
N GLU A 208 7.28 -14.93 3.02
CA GLU A 208 8.60 -15.39 3.48
C GLU A 208 9.69 -14.94 2.50
N LYS A 209 9.46 -15.12 1.20
CA LYS A 209 10.41 -14.70 0.17
C LYS A 209 10.59 -13.19 0.13
N VAL A 210 9.52 -12.41 0.31
CA VAL A 210 9.57 -10.95 0.43
C VAL A 210 10.42 -10.53 1.65
N LYS A 211 10.20 -11.16 2.81
CA LYS A 211 11.00 -10.89 4.03
C LYS A 211 12.46 -11.24 3.84
N PHE A 212 12.76 -12.35 3.17
CA PHE A 212 14.12 -12.75 2.81
C PHE A 212 14.81 -11.69 1.95
N TRP A 213 14.17 -11.23 0.87
CA TRP A 213 14.74 -10.16 0.04
C TRP A 213 14.85 -8.82 0.79
N ALA A 214 13.89 -8.50 1.65
CA ALA A 214 13.92 -7.27 2.44
C ALA A 214 15.05 -7.23 3.49
N THR A 215 15.66 -8.39 3.79
CA THR A 215 16.81 -8.57 4.70
C THR A 215 18.07 -8.96 3.94
N GLN A 216 18.33 -8.31 2.81
CA GLN A 216 19.51 -8.46 1.95
C GLN A 216 19.68 -9.85 1.32
N SER A 217 18.65 -10.70 1.31
CA SER A 217 18.76 -12.11 0.83
C SER A 217 19.88 -12.89 1.53
N ARG A 218 20.01 -12.69 2.83
CA ARG A 218 21.02 -13.41 3.62
C ARG A 218 20.56 -14.84 3.84
N GLU A 219 21.38 -15.80 3.38
CA GLU A 219 21.15 -17.22 3.60
C GLU A 219 21.33 -17.62 5.07
N ASN A 220 20.66 -18.71 5.47
CA ASN A 220 20.76 -19.24 6.84
C ASN A 220 22.04 -20.07 7.03
N GLU A 221 23.19 -19.43 6.85
CA GLU A 221 24.50 -20.04 6.98
C GLU A 221 25.31 -19.42 8.14
N ARG A 222 26.36 -20.12 8.62
CA ARG A 222 27.23 -19.61 9.68
C ARG A 222 28.06 -18.39 9.25
N HIS A 223 28.30 -18.25 7.97
CA HIS A 223 29.00 -17.13 7.34
C HIS A 223 28.02 -16.29 6.51
N TYR A 224 28.43 -15.10 6.11
CA TYR A 224 27.64 -14.29 5.20
C TYR A 224 27.63 -14.91 3.80
N GLN A 225 26.45 -15.33 3.36
CA GLN A 225 26.24 -15.88 2.03
C GLN A 225 24.96 -15.25 1.44
N HIS A 226 25.06 -14.85 0.18
CA HIS A 226 23.97 -14.22 -0.57
C HIS A 226 23.96 -14.82 -1.98
N LEU A 227 22.93 -15.60 -2.30
CA LEU A 227 22.78 -16.24 -3.62
C LEU A 227 21.89 -15.39 -4.55
N GLU A 228 21.13 -14.46 -3.98
CA GLU A 228 20.24 -13.56 -4.71
C GLU A 228 20.49 -12.09 -4.30
N ILE A 229 20.11 -11.17 -5.18
CA ILE A 229 20.07 -9.74 -4.84
C ILE A 229 18.93 -9.50 -3.87
N GLY A 230 19.29 -8.94 -2.71
CA GLY A 230 18.36 -8.49 -1.68
C GLY A 230 18.48 -6.99 -1.42
N TYR A 231 17.65 -6.50 -0.50
CA TYR A 231 17.46 -5.07 -0.21
C TYR A 231 17.45 -4.85 1.30
N ASN A 232 17.74 -3.64 1.73
CA ASN A 232 17.53 -3.22 3.11
C ASN A 232 16.16 -2.52 3.22
N TYR A 233 15.09 -3.31 3.18
CA TYR A 233 13.71 -2.84 3.08
C TYR A 233 12.83 -3.20 4.27
N ARG A 234 13.37 -3.80 5.34
CA ARG A 234 12.57 -4.08 6.55
C ARG A 234 12.23 -2.79 7.30
N MET A 235 11.04 -2.75 7.90
CA MET A 235 10.66 -1.69 8.82
C MET A 235 11.44 -1.81 10.14
N SER A 236 11.85 -0.68 10.73
CA SER A 236 12.50 -0.70 12.05
C SER A 236 11.48 -0.94 13.17
N ASN A 237 11.96 -1.52 14.28
CA ASN A 237 11.15 -1.80 15.46
C ASN A 237 10.54 -0.52 16.08
N ILE A 238 11.22 0.63 15.96
CA ILE A 238 10.70 1.93 16.39
C ILE A 238 9.53 2.36 15.54
N LEU A 239 9.68 2.32 14.19
CA LEU A 239 8.62 2.73 13.27
C LEU A 239 7.41 1.79 13.35
N ALA A 240 7.64 0.50 13.53
CA ALA A 240 6.58 -0.47 13.79
C ALA A 240 5.83 -0.18 15.07
N GLY A 241 6.52 0.23 16.14
CA GLY A 241 5.90 0.68 17.39
C GLY A 241 4.97 1.89 17.18
N ILE A 242 5.40 2.87 16.37
CA ILE A 242 4.51 3.97 15.98
C ILE A 242 3.28 3.42 15.24
N GLY A 243 3.48 2.50 14.30
CA GLY A 243 2.40 1.86 13.53
C GLY A 243 1.36 1.16 14.41
N ARG A 244 1.80 0.40 15.40
CA ARG A 244 0.93 -0.25 16.40
C ARG A 244 0.06 0.75 17.16
N GLY A 245 0.67 1.86 17.59
CA GLY A 245 -0.06 2.96 18.24
C GLY A 245 -1.09 3.60 17.31
N GLN A 246 -0.71 3.84 16.06
CA GLN A 246 -1.57 4.45 15.06
C GLN A 246 -2.73 3.54 14.62
N LEU A 247 -2.54 2.22 14.54
CA LEU A 247 -3.62 1.27 14.24
C LEU A 247 -4.76 1.34 15.28
N LYS A 248 -4.45 1.61 16.55
CA LYS A 248 -5.46 1.74 17.61
C LYS A 248 -6.44 2.91 17.37
N VAL A 249 -6.05 3.92 16.61
CA VAL A 249 -6.85 5.11 16.32
C VAL A 249 -7.31 5.21 14.86
N LEU A 250 -7.05 4.19 14.04
CA LEU A 250 -7.38 4.20 12.61
C LEU A 250 -8.87 4.50 12.36
N ASN A 251 -9.77 3.83 13.07
CA ASN A 251 -11.22 4.03 12.90
C ASN A 251 -11.64 5.47 13.23
N GLU A 252 -11.06 6.07 14.26
CA GLU A 252 -11.28 7.48 14.60
C GLU A 252 -10.79 8.39 13.46
N ARG A 253 -9.64 8.10 12.86
CA ARG A 253 -9.11 8.86 11.71
C ARG A 253 -10.02 8.76 10.50
N ILE A 254 -10.54 7.56 10.20
CA ILE A 254 -11.51 7.36 9.11
C ILE A 254 -12.75 8.23 9.34
N GLN A 255 -13.34 8.18 10.52
CA GLN A 255 -14.52 8.98 10.85
C GLN A 255 -14.26 10.49 10.71
N LYS A 256 -13.13 10.99 11.20
CA LYS A 256 -12.73 12.39 11.06
C LYS A 256 -12.54 12.79 9.59
N LYS A 257 -11.94 11.94 8.76
CA LYS A 257 -11.80 12.21 7.32
C LYS A 257 -13.14 12.24 6.60
N ARG A 258 -14.06 11.33 6.93
CA ARG A 258 -15.42 11.32 6.40
C ARG A 258 -16.19 12.59 6.77
N ALA A 259 -16.12 13.01 8.03
CA ALA A 259 -16.77 14.25 8.48
C ALA A 259 -16.21 15.50 7.77
N ILE A 260 -14.89 15.55 7.52
CA ILE A 260 -14.27 16.64 6.75
C ILE A 260 -14.78 16.64 5.30
N TYR A 261 -14.85 15.49 4.66
CA TYR A 261 -15.35 15.36 3.29
C TYR A 261 -16.80 15.85 3.19
N GLN A 262 -17.63 15.38 4.10
CA GLN A 262 -19.04 15.77 4.18
C GLN A 262 -19.22 17.29 4.40
N PHE A 263 -18.43 17.87 5.29
CA PHE A 263 -18.40 19.32 5.51
C PHE A 263 -18.05 20.07 4.20
N TYR A 264 -17.03 19.63 3.45
CA TYR A 264 -16.71 20.28 2.18
C TYR A 264 -17.80 20.10 1.14
N GLN A 265 -18.47 18.97 1.07
CA GLN A 265 -19.59 18.74 0.16
C GLN A 265 -20.75 19.71 0.46
N GLU A 266 -21.09 19.88 1.74
CA GLU A 266 -22.16 20.80 2.18
C GLU A 266 -21.80 22.26 1.87
N GLU A 267 -20.62 22.72 2.28
CA GLU A 267 -20.20 24.12 2.15
C GLU A 267 -19.89 24.56 0.69
N LEU A 268 -19.55 23.62 -0.17
CA LEU A 268 -19.15 23.92 -1.56
C LEU A 268 -20.18 23.45 -2.60
N SER A 269 -21.33 22.92 -2.18
CA SER A 269 -22.39 22.41 -3.06
C SER A 269 -22.97 23.46 -4.02
N GLU A 270 -22.96 24.75 -3.64
CA GLU A 270 -23.48 25.86 -4.45
C GLU A 270 -22.51 26.32 -5.56
N PHE A 271 -21.28 25.81 -5.58
CA PHE A 271 -20.27 26.21 -6.55
C PHE A 271 -20.25 25.25 -7.76
N PRO A 272 -20.83 25.61 -8.93
CA PRO A 272 -21.00 24.69 -10.05
C PRO A 272 -19.68 24.23 -10.70
N ASN A 273 -18.59 24.92 -10.40
CA ASN A 273 -17.25 24.60 -10.94
C ASN A 273 -16.43 23.69 -10.00
N ILE A 274 -17.01 23.24 -8.88
CA ILE A 274 -16.37 22.30 -7.96
C ILE A 274 -17.07 20.97 -8.11
N GLN A 275 -16.28 19.96 -8.48
CA GLN A 275 -16.73 18.59 -8.56
C GLN A 275 -15.97 17.74 -7.53
N PHE A 276 -16.68 16.97 -6.75
CA PHE A 276 -16.12 16.03 -5.81
C PHE A 276 -15.88 14.67 -6.46
N MET A 277 -14.87 13.96 -5.98
CA MET A 277 -14.69 12.56 -6.33
C MET A 277 -15.94 11.77 -5.90
N PRO A 278 -16.49 10.93 -6.77
CA PRO A 278 -17.69 10.15 -6.42
C PRO A 278 -17.39 9.18 -5.28
N GLU A 279 -18.44 8.78 -4.57
CA GLU A 279 -18.40 7.69 -3.60
C GLU A 279 -19.11 6.48 -4.21
N ASN A 280 -18.47 5.32 -4.16
CA ASN A 280 -19.11 4.06 -4.50
C ASN A 280 -19.76 3.48 -3.24
N SER A 281 -21.00 3.04 -3.36
CA SER A 281 -21.77 2.36 -2.30
C SER A 281 -21.23 0.95 -2.02
#